data_75173036274710bc9db681b8600fd5d2
#
_entry.id   75173036274710bc9db681b8600fd5d2
#
_cell.length_a   1.000
_cell.length_b   1.000
_cell.length_c   1.000
_cell.angle_alpha   90.00
_cell.angle_beta   90.00
_cell.angle_gamma   90.00
#
_symmetry.space_group_name_H-M   'P 1'
#
loop_
_entity.id
_entity.type
_entity.pdbx_description
1 polymer ?
#
loop_
_entity_poly.entity_id
_entity_poly.type
_entity_poly.pdbx_seq_one_letter_code
_entity_poly.pdbx_strand_id
1 'polypeptide(L)'
;MRAVLQRVSSASVVVNGGDPRTIGPGLMILLGVKDGDDPAIIPKLAAKCAGLRIFADDEGKLNRSAVELGYSVLVVSNFTLYGDTSRGKRPSFIHAAKGETAKSAYDAFLPGADEHPGTERRSAWRVWADMQVSLVNDGPVTIIIDTDEWK
;
A
#
# COMPACT_ATOMS: atom_id res chain seq x y z
N MET A 1 3.30 4.64 10.43
CA MET A 1 3.12 4.33 8.99
C MET A 1 1.66 4.48 8.58
N ARG A 2 1.41 4.84 7.34
CA ARG A 2 0.06 4.96 6.81
C ARG A 2 -0.07 4.15 5.52
N ALA A 3 -1.09 3.30 5.44
CA ALA A 3 -1.43 2.53 4.26
C ALA A 3 -2.82 2.92 3.78
N VAL A 4 -2.95 3.23 2.49
CA VAL A 4 -4.24 3.44 1.83
C VAL A 4 -4.44 2.29 0.85
N LEU A 5 -5.41 1.43 1.15
CA LEU A 5 -5.72 0.26 0.37
C LEU A 5 -6.95 0.49 -0.49
N GLN A 6 -6.88 0.10 -1.74
CA GLN A 6 -8.03 0.07 -2.64
C GLN A 6 -8.20 -1.34 -3.20
N ARG A 7 -9.42 -1.87 -3.10
CA ARG A 7 -9.78 -3.10 -3.79
C ARG A 7 -9.91 -2.81 -5.27
N VAL A 8 -9.21 -3.58 -6.10
CA VAL A 8 -9.15 -3.32 -7.55
C VAL A 8 -9.52 -4.56 -8.35
N SER A 9 -10.09 -4.35 -9.53
CA SER A 9 -10.18 -5.37 -10.58
C SER A 9 -8.92 -5.40 -11.42
N SER A 10 -8.20 -4.27 -11.50
CA SER A 10 -6.87 -4.15 -12.12
C SER A 10 -6.17 -2.91 -11.59
N ALA A 11 -4.84 -2.96 -11.53
CA ALA A 11 -4.02 -1.80 -11.25
C ALA A 11 -2.67 -1.91 -11.96
N SER A 12 -2.05 -0.78 -12.24
CA SER A 12 -0.71 -0.72 -12.81
C SER A 12 0.05 0.51 -12.35
N VAL A 13 1.37 0.42 -12.36
CA VAL A 13 2.27 1.54 -12.12
C VAL A 13 3.37 1.56 -13.16
N VAL A 14 3.62 2.74 -13.72
CA VAL A 14 4.76 3.03 -14.59
C VAL A 14 5.72 3.93 -13.82
N VAL A 15 6.98 3.51 -13.71
CA VAL A 15 8.03 4.25 -13.00
C VAL A 15 8.99 4.86 -14.02
N ASN A 16 9.13 6.18 -14.01
CA ASN A 16 10.02 6.93 -14.92
C ASN A 16 9.85 6.57 -16.40
N GLY A 17 8.61 6.37 -16.86
CA GLY A 17 8.32 6.01 -18.26
C GLY A 17 8.75 4.60 -18.67
N GLY A 18 9.10 3.74 -17.72
CA GLY A 18 9.51 2.34 -17.97
C GLY A 18 8.32 1.43 -18.24
N ASP A 19 8.57 0.11 -18.18
CA ASP A 19 7.54 -0.90 -18.38
C ASP A 19 6.52 -0.91 -17.23
N PRO A 20 5.23 -1.05 -17.52
CA PRO A 20 4.20 -1.10 -16.49
C PRO A 20 4.32 -2.37 -15.65
N ARG A 21 4.14 -2.23 -14.34
CA ARG A 21 3.89 -3.34 -13.41
C ARG A 21 2.40 -3.42 -13.19
N THR A 22 1.78 -4.52 -13.59
CA THR A 22 0.32 -4.67 -13.63
C THR A 22 -0.13 -5.84 -12.77
N ILE A 23 -1.26 -5.68 -12.10
CA ILE A 23 -1.98 -6.75 -11.41
C ILE A 23 -3.42 -6.83 -11.93
N GLY A 24 -4.01 -8.02 -11.84
CA GLY A 24 -5.46 -8.24 -11.98
C GLY A 24 -6.20 -7.96 -10.66
N PRO A 25 -7.24 -8.75 -10.34
CA PRO A 25 -7.99 -8.58 -9.09
C PRO A 25 -7.09 -8.63 -7.86
N GLY A 26 -7.29 -7.71 -6.94
CA GLY A 26 -6.48 -7.65 -5.73
C GLY A 26 -6.53 -6.32 -5.01
N LEU A 27 -5.40 -5.94 -4.45
CA LEU A 27 -5.23 -4.71 -3.68
C LEU A 27 -4.14 -3.82 -4.29
N MET A 28 -4.44 -2.54 -4.42
CA MET A 28 -3.43 -1.51 -4.61
C MET A 28 -3.23 -0.78 -3.28
N ILE A 29 -1.98 -0.72 -2.82
CA ILE A 29 -1.62 -0.13 -1.53
C ILE A 29 -0.68 1.05 -1.78
N LEU A 30 -1.10 2.24 -1.39
CA LEU A 30 -0.21 3.38 -1.24
C LEU A 30 0.37 3.33 0.18
N LEU A 31 1.70 3.29 0.30
CA LEU A 31 2.39 3.16 1.58
C LEU A 31 3.22 4.41 1.89
N GLY A 32 2.86 5.09 2.97
CA GLY A 32 3.62 6.20 3.56
C GLY A 32 4.38 5.78 4.81
N VAL A 33 5.63 6.19 4.89
CA VAL A 33 6.48 6.00 6.06
C VAL A 33 6.69 7.35 6.73
N LYS A 34 6.49 7.41 8.04
CA LYS A 34 6.70 8.61 8.86
C LYS A 34 8.11 8.59 9.45
N ASP A 35 8.68 9.75 9.62
CA ASP A 35 9.93 9.88 10.37
C ASP A 35 9.74 9.41 11.81
N GLY A 36 10.62 8.52 12.29
CA GLY A 36 10.52 7.91 13.61
C GLY A 36 9.56 6.71 13.74
N ASP A 37 9.00 6.21 12.65
CA ASP A 37 8.24 4.95 12.70
C ASP A 37 9.11 3.79 13.19
N ASP A 38 8.56 2.99 14.11
CA ASP A 38 9.22 1.78 14.62
C ASP A 38 9.22 0.67 13.55
N PRO A 39 10.39 0.18 13.11
CA PRO A 39 10.46 -0.93 12.15
C PRO A 39 9.72 -2.20 12.60
N ALA A 40 9.56 -2.44 13.91
CA ALA A 40 8.85 -3.59 14.43
C ALA A 40 7.36 -3.62 14.07
N ILE A 41 6.80 -2.48 13.67
CA ILE A 41 5.39 -2.38 13.26
C ILE A 41 5.15 -2.90 11.84
N ILE A 42 6.19 -2.96 11.00
CA ILE A 42 6.08 -3.22 9.56
C ILE A 42 5.47 -4.60 9.26
N PRO A 43 5.95 -5.72 9.85
CA PRO A 43 5.35 -7.03 9.59
C PRO A 43 3.87 -7.09 9.99
N LYS A 44 3.52 -6.44 11.09
CA LYS A 44 2.15 -6.39 11.59
C LYS A 44 1.24 -5.60 10.64
N LEU A 45 1.72 -4.48 10.12
CA LEU A 45 0.97 -3.69 9.13
C LEU A 45 0.80 -4.47 7.83
N ALA A 46 1.86 -5.10 7.32
CA ALA A 46 1.82 -5.90 6.10
C ALA A 46 0.81 -7.07 6.21
N ALA A 47 0.87 -7.82 7.31
CA ALA A 47 -0.07 -8.91 7.58
C ALA A 47 -1.51 -8.41 7.68
N LYS A 48 -1.74 -7.26 8.36
CA LYS A 48 -3.07 -6.66 8.46
C LYS A 48 -3.60 -6.25 7.09
N CYS A 49 -2.79 -5.63 6.25
CA CYS A 49 -3.19 -5.24 4.89
C CYS A 49 -3.60 -6.44 4.04
N ALA A 50 -2.78 -7.49 4.02
CA ALA A 50 -3.03 -8.70 3.23
C ALA A 50 -4.24 -9.49 3.73
N GLY A 51 -4.47 -9.48 5.05
CA GLY A 51 -5.55 -10.21 5.71
C GLY A 51 -6.88 -9.45 5.82
N LEU A 52 -6.99 -8.21 5.31
CA LEU A 52 -8.26 -7.49 5.34
C LEU A 52 -9.35 -8.23 4.57
N ARG A 53 -10.47 -8.45 5.24
CA ARG A 53 -11.62 -9.21 4.70
C ARG A 53 -12.57 -8.30 3.94
N ILE A 54 -12.10 -7.76 2.82
CA ILE A 54 -12.81 -6.76 1.99
C ILE A 54 -13.20 -7.27 0.61
N PHE A 55 -13.12 -8.57 0.39
CA PHE A 55 -13.63 -9.24 -0.81
C PHE A 55 -14.90 -10.00 -0.45
N ALA A 56 -15.82 -10.07 -1.43
CA ALA A 56 -17.10 -10.72 -1.22
C ALA A 56 -16.96 -12.23 -1.03
N ASP A 57 -17.75 -12.79 -0.11
CA ASP A 57 -18.00 -14.21 0.01
C ASP A 57 -19.13 -14.67 -0.94
N ASP A 58 -19.51 -15.95 -0.85
CA ASP A 58 -20.56 -16.53 -1.69
C ASP A 58 -21.94 -15.91 -1.44
N GLU A 59 -22.12 -15.21 -0.31
CA GLU A 59 -23.34 -14.47 0.02
C GLU A 59 -23.26 -12.98 -0.34
N GLY A 60 -22.17 -12.53 -0.95
CA GLY A 60 -21.93 -11.13 -1.32
C GLY A 60 -21.49 -10.23 -0.17
N LYS A 61 -21.16 -10.78 1.00
CA LYS A 61 -20.67 -10.04 2.16
C LYS A 61 -19.15 -9.86 2.11
N LEU A 62 -18.65 -8.73 2.56
CA LEU A 62 -17.21 -8.49 2.72
C LEU A 62 -16.65 -9.40 3.82
N ASN A 63 -16.04 -10.50 3.44
CA ASN A 63 -15.65 -11.56 4.36
C ASN A 63 -14.38 -12.32 3.98
N ARG A 64 -13.89 -12.18 2.76
CA ARG A 64 -12.66 -12.84 2.29
C ARG A 64 -11.51 -11.86 2.13
N SER A 65 -10.30 -12.34 2.34
CA SER A 65 -9.07 -11.58 2.16
C SER A 65 -8.41 -11.87 0.80
N ALA A 66 -7.49 -10.99 0.39
CA ALA A 66 -6.68 -11.21 -0.80
C ALA A 66 -5.83 -12.49 -0.68
N VAL A 67 -5.36 -12.80 0.53
CA VAL A 67 -4.59 -14.03 0.81
C VAL A 67 -5.41 -15.28 0.55
N GLU A 68 -6.62 -15.35 1.10
CA GLU A 68 -7.52 -16.51 0.90
C GLU A 68 -7.85 -16.75 -0.57
N LEU A 69 -7.96 -15.69 -1.35
CA LEU A 69 -8.32 -15.74 -2.76
C LEU A 69 -7.12 -15.90 -3.69
N GLY A 70 -5.88 -15.85 -3.17
CA GLY A 70 -4.67 -15.86 -3.98
C GLY A 70 -4.55 -14.64 -4.91
N TYR A 71 -5.12 -13.50 -4.51
CA TYR A 71 -5.11 -12.27 -5.28
C TYR A 71 -3.80 -11.51 -5.14
N SER A 72 -3.47 -10.72 -6.16
CA SER A 72 -2.23 -9.96 -6.22
C SER A 72 -2.31 -8.67 -5.39
N VAL A 73 -1.15 -8.20 -4.97
CA VAL A 73 -1.00 -6.92 -4.27
C VAL A 73 0.04 -6.06 -4.98
N LEU A 74 -0.34 -4.84 -5.35
CA LEU A 74 0.57 -3.82 -5.89
C LEU A 74 0.83 -2.79 -4.80
N VAL A 75 2.09 -2.66 -4.36
CA VAL A 75 2.50 -1.69 -3.35
C VAL A 75 3.27 -0.55 -4.00
N VAL A 76 2.83 0.67 -3.74
CA VAL A 76 3.43 1.91 -4.26
C VAL A 76 3.85 2.79 -3.08
N SER A 77 5.12 3.16 -3.02
CA SER A 77 5.58 4.11 -2.00
C SER A 77 5.02 5.51 -2.29
N ASN A 78 4.46 6.16 -1.26
CA ASN A 78 3.83 7.46 -1.40
C ASN A 78 4.05 8.32 -0.15
N PHE A 79 5.14 9.11 -0.13
CA PHE A 79 5.46 9.98 1.01
C PHE A 79 4.42 11.11 1.21
N THR A 80 3.71 11.48 0.15
CA THR A 80 2.71 12.56 0.22
C THR A 80 1.50 12.21 1.08
N LEU A 81 1.35 10.95 1.52
CA LEU A 81 0.37 10.56 2.53
C LEU A 81 0.61 11.25 3.88
N TYR A 82 1.84 11.76 4.11
CA TYR A 82 2.19 12.58 5.28
C TYR A 82 2.23 14.08 4.96
N GLY A 83 1.55 14.50 3.90
CA GLY A 83 1.36 15.91 3.58
C GLY A 83 0.48 16.60 4.63
N ASP A 84 1.05 17.59 5.32
CA ASP A 84 0.32 18.45 6.26
C ASP A 84 -0.20 19.70 5.54
N THR A 85 -1.51 19.86 5.50
CA THR A 85 -2.22 20.98 4.87
C THR A 85 -2.91 21.89 5.90
N SER A 86 -2.62 21.73 7.19
CA SER A 86 -3.24 22.48 8.27
C SER A 86 -2.94 23.99 8.21
N ARG A 87 -1.82 24.37 7.60
CA ARG A 87 -1.35 25.77 7.51
C ARG A 87 -1.34 26.31 6.08
N GLY A 88 -2.50 26.30 5.43
CA GLY A 88 -2.65 26.89 4.09
C GLY A 88 -2.68 25.86 2.96
N LYS A 89 -2.48 26.32 1.73
CA LYS A 89 -2.70 25.53 0.50
C LYS A 89 -1.46 24.79 0.00
N ARG A 90 -0.28 25.07 0.55
CA ARG A 90 0.96 24.37 0.20
C ARG A 90 1.23 23.28 1.24
N PRO A 91 1.21 21.98 0.85
CA PRO A 91 1.47 20.89 1.78
C PRO A 91 2.91 20.94 2.30
N SER A 92 3.09 20.60 3.57
CA SER A 92 4.39 20.35 4.19
C SER A 92 4.61 18.84 4.31
N PHE A 93 5.81 18.37 3.98
CA PHE A 93 6.16 16.95 4.03
C PHE A 93 7.25 16.66 5.08
N ILE A 94 7.38 17.50 6.11
CA ILE A 94 8.43 17.38 7.13
C ILE A 94 8.32 16.10 7.96
N HIS A 95 7.12 15.54 8.06
CA HIS A 95 6.84 14.31 8.82
C HIS A 95 7.10 13.03 8.03
N ALA A 96 7.31 13.11 6.72
CA ALA A 96 7.60 11.94 5.90
C ALA A 96 9.06 11.50 6.09
N ALA A 97 9.26 10.19 6.27
CA ALA A 97 10.61 9.61 6.26
C ALA A 97 11.30 9.83 4.92
N LYS A 98 12.62 9.97 4.95
CA LYS A 98 13.44 10.31 3.78
C LYS A 98 14.50 9.25 3.51
N GLY A 99 14.98 9.21 2.27
CA GLY A 99 16.16 8.44 1.85
C GLY A 99 16.09 6.96 2.25
N GLU A 100 17.18 6.47 2.84
CA GLU A 100 17.33 5.06 3.21
C GLU A 100 16.34 4.57 4.26
N THR A 101 15.88 5.43 5.17
CA THR A 101 14.87 5.07 6.18
C THR A 101 13.56 4.67 5.51
N ALA A 102 13.08 5.49 4.58
CA ALA A 102 11.87 5.20 3.83
C ALA A 102 12.04 3.93 2.97
N LYS A 103 13.22 3.80 2.32
CA LYS A 103 13.55 2.62 1.51
C LYS A 103 13.53 1.34 2.32
N SER A 104 14.26 1.31 3.42
CA SER A 104 14.37 0.12 4.28
C SER A 104 13.00 -0.32 4.82
N ALA A 105 12.16 0.63 5.23
CA ALA A 105 10.82 0.34 5.71
C ALA A 105 9.93 -0.24 4.60
N TYR A 106 10.03 0.31 3.39
CA TYR A 106 9.29 -0.19 2.24
C TYR A 106 9.75 -1.60 1.84
N ASP A 107 11.05 -1.82 1.73
CA ASP A 107 11.63 -3.14 1.42
C ASP A 107 11.23 -4.19 2.46
N ALA A 108 11.19 -3.81 3.75
CA ALA A 108 10.74 -4.69 4.83
C ALA A 108 9.23 -4.96 4.81
N PHE A 109 8.43 -4.05 4.29
CA PHE A 109 6.98 -4.25 4.13
C PHE A 109 6.66 -5.33 3.09
N LEU A 110 7.47 -5.45 2.05
CA LEU A 110 7.25 -6.37 0.92
C LEU A 110 7.36 -7.86 1.31
N PRO A 111 8.39 -8.32 2.05
CA PRO A 111 8.55 -9.75 2.43
C PRO A 111 7.52 -10.25 3.45
N GLY A 112 7.00 -9.39 4.32
CA GLY A 112 5.89 -9.75 5.20
C GLY A 112 4.70 -10.30 4.45
N ALA A 113 4.81 -10.17 3.20
CA ALA A 113 3.93 -10.60 2.18
C ALA A 113 4.25 -12.00 1.62
N ASP A 114 5.47 -12.48 1.65
CA ASP A 114 5.90 -13.79 1.12
C ASP A 114 5.48 -14.98 2.01
N GLU A 115 5.00 -14.71 3.23
CA GLU A 115 4.47 -15.73 4.14
C GLU A 115 3.16 -16.36 3.64
N HIS A 116 2.60 -15.84 2.55
CA HIS A 116 1.35 -16.34 1.99
C HIS A 116 1.58 -16.81 0.54
N PRO A 117 1.86 -18.10 0.32
CA PRO A 117 2.06 -18.65 -1.02
C PRO A 117 0.79 -18.49 -1.87
N GLY A 118 0.98 -18.04 -3.10
CA GLY A 118 -0.09 -17.83 -4.07
C GLY A 118 -0.45 -16.37 -4.34
N THR A 119 0.02 -15.43 -3.53
CA THR A 119 -0.20 -14.00 -3.77
C THR A 119 0.95 -13.42 -4.56
N GLU A 120 0.75 -13.16 -5.83
CA GLU A 120 1.75 -12.48 -6.65
C GLU A 120 1.84 -11.01 -6.22
N ARG A 121 3.05 -10.55 -5.94
CA ARG A 121 3.29 -9.20 -5.47
C ARG A 121 4.16 -8.44 -6.41
N ARG A 122 3.69 -7.26 -6.73
CA ARG A 122 4.42 -6.32 -7.54
C ARG A 122 4.64 -5.05 -6.74
N SER A 123 5.88 -4.61 -6.71
CA SER A 123 6.28 -3.42 -5.99
C SER A 123 6.77 -2.34 -6.94
N ALA A 124 6.43 -1.10 -6.65
CA ALA A 124 7.07 0.05 -7.26
C ALA A 124 7.66 0.92 -6.17
N TRP A 125 8.96 0.83 -6.02
CA TRP A 125 9.70 1.74 -5.18
C TRP A 125 10.82 2.42 -5.96
N ARG A 126 10.80 3.74 -5.96
CA ARG A 126 11.97 4.60 -6.16
C ARG A 126 11.70 5.90 -5.42
N VAL A 127 12.63 6.34 -4.59
CA VAL A 127 12.59 7.68 -3.99
C VAL A 127 12.66 8.70 -5.12
N TRP A 128 11.74 9.68 -5.10
CA TRP A 128 11.68 10.76 -6.10
C TRP A 128 11.48 10.31 -7.55
N ALA A 129 10.99 9.10 -7.78
CA ALA A 129 10.63 8.66 -9.11
C ALA A 129 9.29 9.28 -9.53
N ASP A 130 9.19 9.64 -10.79
CA ASP A 130 7.91 9.95 -11.41
C ASP A 130 7.15 8.65 -11.65
N MET A 131 5.96 8.54 -11.07
CA MET A 131 5.11 7.36 -11.18
C MET A 131 3.74 7.74 -11.71
N GLN A 132 3.26 6.94 -12.66
CA GLN A 132 1.89 6.98 -13.11
C GLN A 132 1.16 5.75 -12.60
N VAL A 133 0.20 5.94 -11.72
CA VAL A 133 -0.58 4.89 -11.09
C VAL A 133 -1.97 4.88 -11.71
N SER A 134 -2.35 3.73 -12.27
CA SER A 134 -3.67 3.51 -12.86
C SER A 134 -4.35 2.36 -12.13
N LEU A 135 -5.65 2.51 -11.87
CA LEU A 135 -6.42 1.44 -11.23
C LEU A 135 -7.90 1.54 -11.57
N VAL A 136 -8.57 0.42 -11.47
CA VAL A 136 -10.03 0.35 -11.42
C VAL A 136 -10.42 -0.09 -10.02
N ASN A 137 -10.94 0.83 -9.21
CA ASN A 137 -11.46 0.51 -7.88
C ASN A 137 -12.77 -0.27 -8.06
N ASP A 138 -12.75 -1.49 -7.52
CA ASP A 138 -13.90 -2.37 -7.54
C ASP A 138 -14.74 -2.15 -6.29
N GLY A 139 -15.78 -1.30 -6.45
CA GLY A 139 -16.61 -1.00 -5.30
C GLY A 139 -17.40 0.30 -5.38
N PRO A 140 -16.89 1.47 -4.98
CA PRO A 140 -15.53 1.72 -4.45
C PRO A 140 -15.31 1.12 -3.04
N VAL A 141 -14.14 0.56 -2.83
CA VAL A 141 -13.67 0.12 -1.51
C VAL A 141 -12.27 0.70 -1.30
N THR A 142 -12.16 1.60 -0.32
CA THR A 142 -10.91 2.26 0.06
C THR A 142 -10.81 2.28 1.58
N ILE A 143 -9.73 1.71 2.11
CA ILE A 143 -9.48 1.60 3.55
C ILE A 143 -8.18 2.32 3.89
N ILE A 144 -8.20 3.11 4.95
CA ILE A 144 -7.02 3.77 5.49
C ILE A 144 -6.63 3.07 6.78
N ILE A 145 -5.36 2.70 6.89
CA ILE A 145 -4.75 2.20 8.13
C ILE A 145 -3.64 3.15 8.53
N ASP A 146 -3.76 3.73 9.72
CA ASP A 146 -2.72 4.55 10.33
C ASP A 146 -2.21 3.87 11.61
N THR A 147 -0.91 3.58 11.64
CA THR A 147 -0.32 2.91 12.81
C THR A 147 -0.23 3.81 14.03
N ASP A 148 -0.30 5.13 13.86
CA ASP A 148 -0.39 6.06 15.00
C ASP A 148 -1.70 5.88 15.80
N GLU A 149 -2.73 5.29 15.19
CA GLU A 149 -4.00 4.97 15.85
C GLU A 149 -3.98 3.60 16.58
N TRP A 150 -2.92 2.83 16.44
CA TRP A 150 -2.81 1.52 17.09
C TRP A 150 -2.36 1.69 18.54
N LYS A 151 -3.18 1.18 19.41
CA LYS A 151 -2.93 1.20 20.86
C LYS A 151 -2.33 -0.13 21.34
#